data_61c0817bd100e496cae176054feb230d
#
_entry.id   61c0817bd100e496cae176054feb230d
#
_cell.length_a   1.000
_cell.length_b   1.000
_cell.length_c   1.000
_cell.angle_alpha   90.00
_cell.angle_beta   90.00
_cell.angle_gamma   90.00
#
_symmetry.space_group_name_H-M   'P 1'
#
loop_
_entity.id
_entity.type
_entity.pdbx_description
1 polymer ?
#
loop_
_entity_poly.entity_id
_entity_poly.type
_entity_poly.pdbx_seq_one_letter_code
_entity_poly.pdbx_strand_id
1 'polypeptide(L)'
;MAHIEAGFKEDVEAVGKIDAVASILEVICRTTGMGFAAIARVTPERWIACAVRDEIQFGLLPGGELKVETTICHEIRQNHQAVVIDHVAEDAFYAHHHTPQMYGIQSYISIPIILKNGNFFGTLCAIDPRPARLNNPETIGMFNLFAELIAFHLDAIEQLAINELKLMEERKTAELRDQFIAILGHDLRNPVGAVSNVAQILLRMPLDERVKRLATIVQDSSYRMKGLIDNILDFASGRMGGGITLTRADHEPLNDILNQIITELKVIWPGREINANFTLTESVNCDGRRIAQLFSNLLGNALTHSKKDTPVNVNAVSADGQFVLSVSNLGSKIPDDVADRLFQPFSRGEVGPGQQGLGLGLYIASEIAHAHGGTLTVCSTHDNTCFTLQMPVK
;
A
#
# COMPACT_ATOMS: atom_id res chain seq x y z
N MET A 1 -4.42 2.58 -37.41
CA MET A 1 -3.53 3.74 -37.71
C MET A 1 -3.43 4.68 -36.50
N ALA A 2 -4.50 5.18 -35.90
CA ALA A 2 -4.39 6.11 -34.74
C ALA A 2 -3.60 5.61 -33.53
N HIS A 3 -3.64 4.31 -33.18
CA HIS A 3 -2.85 3.72 -32.09
C HIS A 3 -1.34 3.65 -32.37
N ILE A 4 -0.95 3.48 -33.62
CA ILE A 4 0.46 3.42 -34.05
C ILE A 4 1.09 4.83 -34.03
N GLU A 5 0.33 5.85 -34.46
CA GLU A 5 0.79 7.25 -34.38
C GLU A 5 0.95 7.73 -32.93
N ALA A 6 0.08 7.30 -32.01
CA ALA A 6 0.19 7.61 -30.59
C ALA A 6 1.48 7.05 -29.97
N GLY A 7 1.82 5.78 -30.26
CA GLY A 7 3.02 5.14 -29.71
C GLY A 7 4.34 5.81 -30.11
N PHE A 8 4.45 6.30 -31.33
CA PHE A 8 5.66 7.00 -31.79
C PHE A 8 5.83 8.39 -31.16
N LYS A 9 4.72 9.08 -30.90
CA LYS A 9 4.75 10.35 -30.17
C LYS A 9 5.21 10.13 -28.72
N GLU A 10 4.75 9.04 -28.11
CA GLU A 10 5.17 8.63 -26.78
C GLU A 10 6.67 8.29 -26.72
N ASP A 11 7.23 7.60 -27.75
CA ASP A 11 8.67 7.31 -27.84
C ASP A 11 9.51 8.58 -27.95
N VAL A 12 9.09 9.55 -28.79
CA VAL A 12 9.77 10.86 -28.90
C VAL A 12 9.71 11.63 -27.59
N GLU A 13 8.55 11.65 -26.93
CA GLU A 13 8.39 12.28 -25.62
C GLU A 13 9.21 11.60 -24.53
N ALA A 14 9.29 10.26 -24.54
CA ALA A 14 10.08 9.50 -23.57
C ALA A 14 11.58 9.80 -23.69
N VAL A 15 12.12 9.81 -24.90
CA VAL A 15 13.53 10.21 -25.14
C VAL A 15 13.76 11.68 -24.77
N GLY A 16 12.79 12.56 -25.08
CA GLY A 16 12.84 13.98 -24.72
C GLY A 16 12.82 14.27 -23.21
N LYS A 17 12.28 13.35 -22.40
CA LYS A 17 12.31 13.45 -20.92
C LYS A 17 13.65 13.03 -20.30
N ILE A 18 14.57 12.47 -21.07
CA ILE A 18 15.90 12.09 -20.59
C ILE A 18 16.81 13.31 -20.63
N ASP A 19 17.02 13.97 -19.51
CA ASP A 19 17.82 15.20 -19.41
C ASP A 19 19.23 15.06 -19.99
N ALA A 20 19.81 13.87 -19.91
CA ALA A 20 21.17 13.59 -20.41
C ALA A 20 21.26 13.56 -21.95
N VAL A 21 20.17 13.41 -22.68
CA VAL A 21 20.19 13.20 -24.15
C VAL A 21 20.84 14.35 -24.89
N ALA A 22 20.50 15.58 -24.56
CA ALA A 22 21.12 16.75 -25.21
C ALA A 22 22.66 16.77 -25.02
N SER A 23 23.12 16.48 -23.83
CA SER A 23 24.55 16.40 -23.49
C SER A 23 25.23 15.22 -24.17
N ILE A 24 24.58 14.06 -24.26
CA ILE A 24 25.07 12.89 -24.97
C ILE A 24 25.35 13.22 -26.44
N LEU A 25 24.36 13.79 -27.14
CA LEU A 25 24.50 14.15 -28.54
C LEU A 25 25.58 15.22 -28.75
N GLU A 26 25.70 16.19 -27.84
CA GLU A 26 26.75 17.18 -27.85
C GLU A 26 28.17 16.54 -27.70
N VAL A 27 28.33 15.67 -26.71
CA VAL A 27 29.62 14.96 -26.47
C VAL A 27 29.98 14.13 -27.68
N ILE A 28 29.03 13.43 -28.30
CA ILE A 28 29.26 12.68 -29.53
C ILE A 28 29.83 13.58 -30.62
N CYS A 29 29.13 14.68 -30.96
CA CYS A 29 29.58 15.59 -32.01
C CYS A 29 30.97 16.18 -31.70
N ARG A 30 31.20 16.64 -30.47
CA ARG A 30 32.47 17.26 -30.06
C ARG A 30 33.65 16.29 -30.06
N THR A 31 33.41 15.04 -29.60
CA THR A 31 34.51 14.05 -29.46
C THR A 31 34.90 13.42 -30.81
N THR A 32 33.92 13.16 -31.66
CA THR A 32 34.13 12.53 -32.98
C THR A 32 34.40 13.52 -34.09
N GLY A 33 34.05 14.80 -33.89
CA GLY A 33 34.11 15.83 -34.93
C GLY A 33 32.95 15.72 -35.96
N MET A 34 32.00 14.84 -35.74
CA MET A 34 30.81 14.66 -36.58
C MET A 34 29.80 15.78 -36.37
N GLY A 35 29.19 16.27 -37.43
CA GLY A 35 28.28 17.42 -37.37
C GLY A 35 26.82 17.04 -37.18
N PHE A 36 26.45 15.75 -37.15
CA PHE A 36 25.09 15.32 -36.88
C PHE A 36 25.08 14.10 -35.96
N ALA A 37 24.24 14.12 -34.95
CA ALA A 37 24.00 12.96 -34.10
C ALA A 37 22.50 12.86 -33.78
N ALA A 38 21.97 11.65 -33.68
CA ALA A 38 20.56 11.42 -33.42
C ALA A 38 20.30 10.13 -32.63
N ILE A 39 19.22 10.14 -31.86
CA ILE A 39 18.55 8.96 -31.35
C ILE A 39 17.33 8.72 -32.20
N ALA A 40 17.24 7.55 -32.83
CA ALA A 40 16.12 7.19 -33.69
C ALA A 40 15.36 5.99 -33.15
N ARG A 41 14.05 6.08 -33.15
CA ARG A 41 13.16 4.94 -33.02
C ARG A 41 13.07 4.23 -34.37
N VAL A 42 13.33 2.95 -34.43
CA VAL A 42 13.32 2.20 -35.68
C VAL A 42 12.43 0.97 -35.54
N THR A 43 11.39 0.93 -36.36
CA THR A 43 10.47 -0.20 -36.47
C THR A 43 10.56 -0.84 -37.85
N PRO A 44 9.85 -1.94 -38.15
CA PRO A 44 9.80 -2.49 -39.50
C PRO A 44 9.32 -1.50 -40.57
N GLU A 45 8.43 -0.58 -40.18
CA GLU A 45 7.75 0.32 -41.13
C GLU A 45 8.24 1.77 -41.08
N ARG A 46 8.85 2.20 -39.97
CA ARG A 46 9.15 3.62 -39.74
C ARG A 46 10.50 3.82 -39.05
N TRP A 47 11.16 4.90 -39.43
CA TRP A 47 12.33 5.48 -38.80
C TRP A 47 11.99 6.91 -38.36
N ILE A 48 12.04 7.20 -37.04
CA ILE A 48 11.66 8.51 -36.49
C ILE A 48 12.78 9.02 -35.59
N ALA A 49 13.21 10.27 -35.82
CA ALA A 49 14.17 10.95 -34.97
C ALA A 49 13.50 11.30 -33.62
N CYS A 50 13.95 10.72 -32.52
CA CYS A 50 13.48 11.07 -31.19
C CYS A 50 14.23 12.29 -30.61
N ALA A 51 15.54 12.38 -30.86
CA ALA A 51 16.37 13.52 -30.51
C ALA A 51 17.43 13.74 -31.57
N VAL A 52 17.78 15.00 -31.83
CA VAL A 52 18.71 15.38 -32.91
C VAL A 52 19.61 16.51 -32.42
N ARG A 53 20.89 16.42 -32.79
CA ARG A 53 21.82 17.54 -32.83
C ARG A 53 22.33 17.65 -34.27
N ASP A 54 22.08 18.79 -34.90
CA ASP A 54 22.39 19.04 -36.31
C ASP A 54 23.25 20.30 -36.45
N GLU A 55 24.54 20.14 -36.77
CA GLU A 55 25.49 21.23 -37.00
C GLU A 55 25.88 21.34 -38.48
N ILE A 56 25.36 20.40 -39.34
CA ILE A 56 25.66 20.36 -40.80
C ILE A 56 24.48 20.72 -41.66
N GLN A 57 23.35 21.15 -41.05
CA GLN A 57 22.12 21.49 -41.75
C GLN A 57 21.56 20.30 -42.54
N PHE A 58 21.57 19.11 -41.97
CA PHE A 58 20.94 17.91 -42.53
C PHE A 58 19.42 18.09 -42.60
N GLY A 59 18.85 18.94 -41.73
CA GLY A 59 17.45 19.41 -41.81
C GLY A 59 16.46 18.50 -41.12
N LEU A 60 16.91 17.55 -40.29
CA LEU A 60 16.03 16.67 -39.54
C LEU A 60 15.80 17.22 -38.11
N LEU A 61 14.55 17.23 -37.70
CA LEU A 61 14.13 17.68 -36.35
C LEU A 61 13.54 16.49 -35.54
N PRO A 62 13.45 16.59 -34.20
CA PRO A 62 12.71 15.61 -33.42
C PRO A 62 11.28 15.43 -33.93
N GLY A 63 10.84 14.18 -34.08
CA GLY A 63 9.59 13.82 -34.77
C GLY A 63 9.68 13.70 -36.27
N GLY A 64 10.79 14.12 -36.89
CA GLY A 64 11.02 13.96 -38.32
C GLY A 64 11.29 12.50 -38.71
N GLU A 65 10.87 12.13 -39.92
CA GLU A 65 10.94 10.75 -40.41
C GLU A 65 11.82 10.61 -41.64
N LEU A 66 12.50 9.49 -41.73
CA LEU A 66 13.13 8.99 -42.93
C LEU A 66 12.43 7.71 -43.40
N LYS A 67 12.48 7.42 -44.67
CA LYS A 67 12.02 6.12 -45.18
C LYS A 67 12.95 5.04 -44.62
N VAL A 68 12.42 4.12 -43.83
CA VAL A 68 13.22 3.12 -43.09
C VAL A 68 14.13 2.32 -44.01
N GLU A 69 13.66 1.94 -45.21
CA GLU A 69 14.41 1.17 -46.19
C GLU A 69 15.60 1.93 -46.77
N THR A 70 15.62 3.25 -46.63
CA THR A 70 16.72 4.09 -47.12
C THR A 70 17.79 4.32 -46.07
N THR A 71 17.66 3.70 -44.88
CA THR A 71 18.57 3.90 -43.75
C THR A 71 19.37 2.63 -43.44
N ILE A 72 20.65 2.76 -43.06
CA ILE A 72 21.46 1.66 -42.53
C ILE A 72 20.90 1.16 -41.20
N CYS A 73 20.17 2.00 -40.47
CA CYS A 73 19.49 1.61 -39.23
C CYS A 73 18.47 0.47 -39.42
N HIS A 74 17.92 0.31 -40.62
CA HIS A 74 17.06 -0.82 -40.97
C HIS A 74 17.82 -2.16 -40.91
N GLU A 75 19.06 -2.19 -41.38
CA GLU A 75 19.91 -3.37 -41.32
C GLU A 75 20.33 -3.69 -39.88
N ILE A 76 20.70 -2.65 -39.11
CA ILE A 76 21.02 -2.77 -37.69
C ILE A 76 19.85 -3.37 -36.89
N ARG A 77 18.62 -3.00 -37.24
CA ARG A 77 17.42 -3.58 -36.62
C ARG A 77 17.30 -5.10 -36.85
N GLN A 78 17.75 -5.58 -38.02
CA GLN A 78 17.62 -7.00 -38.38
C GLN A 78 18.67 -7.89 -37.69
N ASN A 79 19.91 -7.39 -37.55
CA ASN A 79 21.02 -8.18 -37.03
C ASN A 79 21.51 -7.74 -35.66
N HIS A 80 21.06 -6.59 -35.15
CA HIS A 80 21.47 -5.94 -33.90
C HIS A 80 22.98 -5.67 -33.81
N GLN A 81 23.63 -5.52 -34.97
CA GLN A 81 25.09 -5.24 -35.03
C GLN A 81 25.32 -3.76 -35.28
N ALA A 82 26.34 -3.21 -34.62
CA ALA A 82 26.79 -1.86 -34.87
C ALA A 82 27.39 -1.73 -36.25
N VAL A 83 27.21 -0.55 -36.87
CA VAL A 83 27.86 -0.20 -38.13
C VAL A 83 28.74 1.01 -37.90
N VAL A 84 30.03 0.90 -38.29
CA VAL A 84 31.03 1.96 -38.16
C VAL A 84 31.78 2.09 -39.50
N ILE A 85 31.75 3.29 -40.07
CA ILE A 85 32.36 3.60 -41.38
C ILE A 85 33.19 4.87 -41.25
N ASP A 86 34.49 4.76 -41.36
CA ASP A 86 35.41 5.91 -41.27
C ASP A 86 35.37 6.75 -42.54
N HIS A 87 35.36 6.11 -43.70
CA HIS A 87 35.33 6.74 -45.01
C HIS A 87 34.55 5.88 -46.01
N VAL A 88 33.35 6.29 -46.37
CA VAL A 88 32.45 5.55 -47.27
C VAL A 88 33.13 5.22 -48.61
N ALA A 89 33.84 6.19 -49.25
CA ALA A 89 34.43 5.98 -50.52
C ALA A 89 35.56 4.92 -50.57
N GLU A 90 36.15 4.59 -49.39
CA GLU A 90 37.20 3.59 -49.21
C GLU A 90 36.65 2.28 -48.63
N ASP A 91 35.37 2.24 -48.22
CA ASP A 91 34.76 1.06 -47.61
C ASP A 91 34.32 0.06 -48.70
N ALA A 92 34.74 -1.18 -48.57
CA ALA A 92 34.47 -2.21 -49.58
C ALA A 92 33.00 -2.55 -49.77
N PHE A 93 32.17 -2.38 -48.73
CA PHE A 93 30.74 -2.69 -48.75
C PHE A 93 29.88 -1.43 -48.98
N TYR A 94 30.16 -0.35 -48.22
CA TYR A 94 29.30 0.83 -48.21
C TYR A 94 29.62 1.86 -49.31
N ALA A 95 30.74 1.74 -50.06
CA ALA A 95 31.05 2.63 -51.20
C ALA A 95 29.95 2.63 -52.27
N HIS A 96 29.24 1.52 -52.44
CA HIS A 96 28.14 1.37 -53.42
C HIS A 96 26.78 1.32 -52.78
N HIS A 97 26.68 1.51 -51.45
CA HIS A 97 25.40 1.46 -50.77
C HIS A 97 24.56 2.72 -51.02
N HIS A 98 23.27 2.51 -51.20
CA HIS A 98 22.35 3.61 -51.59
C HIS A 98 22.21 4.71 -50.50
N THR A 99 22.28 4.38 -49.23
CA THR A 99 22.11 5.35 -48.12
C THR A 99 23.16 6.45 -48.12
N PRO A 100 24.47 6.16 -48.10
CA PRO A 100 25.52 7.20 -48.18
C PRO A 100 25.41 8.06 -49.44
N GLN A 101 25.08 7.47 -50.57
CA GLN A 101 24.93 8.20 -51.83
C GLN A 101 23.73 9.15 -51.79
N MET A 102 22.60 8.70 -51.21
CA MET A 102 21.35 9.50 -51.12
C MET A 102 21.53 10.71 -50.20
N TYR A 103 22.21 10.52 -49.06
CA TYR A 103 22.30 11.54 -48.01
C TYR A 103 23.68 12.28 -48.00
N GLY A 104 24.59 11.97 -48.91
CA GLY A 104 25.91 12.64 -49.03
C GLY A 104 26.84 12.33 -47.85
N ILE A 105 26.72 11.17 -47.26
CA ILE A 105 27.47 10.76 -46.04
C ILE A 105 28.81 10.18 -46.43
N GLN A 106 29.88 10.60 -45.74
CA GLN A 106 31.24 10.03 -45.89
C GLN A 106 31.72 9.30 -44.63
N SER A 107 31.20 9.61 -43.45
CA SER A 107 31.43 8.85 -42.22
C SER A 107 30.13 8.57 -41.49
N TYR A 108 30.06 7.40 -40.89
CA TYR A 108 28.82 6.90 -40.23
C TYR A 108 29.17 6.01 -39.04
N ILE A 109 28.48 6.23 -37.93
CA ILE A 109 28.48 5.29 -36.81
C ILE A 109 27.04 5.17 -36.29
N SER A 110 26.62 3.94 -36.04
CA SER A 110 25.31 3.69 -35.42
C SER A 110 25.34 2.42 -34.59
N ILE A 111 24.92 2.56 -33.36
CA ILE A 111 24.85 1.51 -32.33
C ILE A 111 23.41 1.21 -31.99
N PRO A 112 23.01 -0.07 -31.91
CA PRO A 112 21.67 -0.44 -31.48
C PRO A 112 21.41 -0.08 -30.01
N ILE A 113 20.22 0.43 -29.74
CA ILE A 113 19.69 0.63 -28.38
C ILE A 113 18.79 -0.58 -28.07
N ILE A 114 19.28 -1.43 -27.13
CA ILE A 114 18.57 -2.65 -26.71
C ILE A 114 18.07 -2.45 -25.29
N LEU A 115 16.76 -2.56 -25.11
CA LEU A 115 16.11 -2.46 -23.80
C LEU A 115 16.43 -3.69 -22.93
N LYS A 116 16.24 -3.57 -21.62
CA LYS A 116 16.55 -4.64 -20.65
C LYS A 116 15.80 -5.95 -20.92
N ASN A 117 14.61 -5.87 -21.53
CA ASN A 117 13.83 -7.04 -21.96
C ASN A 117 14.36 -7.72 -23.23
N GLY A 118 15.47 -7.22 -23.82
CA GLY A 118 16.06 -7.70 -25.06
C GLY A 118 15.45 -7.11 -26.33
N ASN A 119 14.42 -6.27 -26.22
CA ASN A 119 13.80 -5.64 -27.37
C ASN A 119 14.68 -4.54 -27.96
N PHE A 120 14.74 -4.52 -29.29
CA PHE A 120 15.37 -3.42 -30.01
C PHE A 120 14.46 -2.18 -30.02
N PHE A 121 14.95 -1.08 -29.47
CA PHE A 121 14.25 0.21 -29.49
C PHE A 121 14.53 0.96 -30.77
N GLY A 122 15.81 1.11 -31.10
CA GLY A 122 16.25 1.91 -32.21
C GLY A 122 17.76 2.04 -32.22
N THR A 123 18.26 3.18 -32.68
CA THR A 123 19.71 3.39 -32.82
C THR A 123 20.16 4.74 -32.28
N LEU A 124 21.37 4.78 -31.72
CA LEU A 124 22.15 6.00 -31.51
C LEU A 124 23.11 6.13 -32.66
N CYS A 125 22.97 7.16 -33.48
CA CYS A 125 23.78 7.32 -34.69
C CYS A 125 24.39 8.72 -34.81
N ALA A 126 25.51 8.78 -35.55
CA ALA A 126 26.11 10.04 -36.01
C ALA A 126 26.56 9.90 -37.45
N ILE A 127 26.51 11.01 -38.19
CA ILE A 127 26.90 11.09 -39.60
C ILE A 127 27.63 12.40 -39.91
N ASP A 128 28.50 12.36 -40.91
CA ASP A 128 29.17 13.57 -41.44
C ASP A 128 29.45 13.42 -42.94
N PRO A 129 29.36 14.51 -43.72
CA PRO A 129 29.78 14.52 -45.14
C PRO A 129 31.29 14.45 -45.32
N ARG A 130 32.07 14.49 -44.29
CA ARG A 130 33.55 14.32 -44.29
C ARG A 130 33.92 12.99 -43.68
N PRO A 131 35.08 12.39 -44.07
CA PRO A 131 35.63 11.23 -43.38
C PRO A 131 36.01 11.55 -41.94
N ALA A 132 35.84 10.57 -41.03
CA ALA A 132 36.17 10.69 -39.62
C ALA A 132 36.74 9.36 -39.09
N ARG A 133 37.61 9.41 -38.07
CA ARG A 133 38.18 8.22 -37.42
C ARG A 133 37.25 7.73 -36.32
N LEU A 134 36.35 6.83 -36.65
CA LEU A 134 35.31 6.32 -35.76
C LEU A 134 35.61 4.89 -35.29
N ASN A 135 36.25 4.11 -36.14
CA ASN A 135 36.55 2.70 -35.87
C ASN A 135 37.76 2.53 -34.92
N ASN A 136 37.57 2.94 -33.69
CA ASN A 136 38.50 2.76 -32.59
C ASN A 136 37.76 2.39 -31.30
N PRO A 137 38.41 1.69 -30.37
CA PRO A 137 37.78 1.20 -29.14
C PRO A 137 37.15 2.30 -28.27
N GLU A 138 37.78 3.49 -28.24
CA GLU A 138 37.30 4.61 -27.41
C GLU A 138 35.98 5.17 -27.93
N THR A 139 35.86 5.40 -29.24
CA THR A 139 34.65 5.90 -29.87
C THR A 139 33.50 4.87 -29.78
N ILE A 140 33.79 3.62 -30.14
CA ILE A 140 32.79 2.55 -30.09
C ILE A 140 32.34 2.32 -28.62
N GLY A 141 33.29 2.31 -27.66
CA GLY A 141 33.01 2.18 -26.25
C GLY A 141 32.11 3.31 -25.72
N MET A 142 32.39 4.56 -26.13
CA MET A 142 31.57 5.73 -25.77
C MET A 142 30.10 5.59 -26.29
N PHE A 143 29.93 5.22 -27.56
CA PHE A 143 28.61 5.03 -28.14
C PHE A 143 27.86 3.89 -27.47
N ASN A 144 28.51 2.75 -27.18
CA ASN A 144 27.89 1.65 -26.46
C ASN A 144 27.41 2.10 -25.08
N LEU A 145 28.25 2.80 -24.31
CA LEU A 145 27.91 3.32 -23.01
C LEU A 145 26.70 4.26 -23.06
N PHE A 146 26.64 5.14 -24.06
CA PHE A 146 25.51 6.05 -24.23
C PHE A 146 24.24 5.33 -24.67
N ALA A 147 24.33 4.33 -25.55
CA ALA A 147 23.19 3.51 -25.93
C ALA A 147 22.62 2.72 -24.74
N GLU A 148 23.49 2.14 -23.89
CA GLU A 148 23.10 1.49 -22.63
C GLU A 148 22.45 2.47 -21.65
N LEU A 149 23.00 3.68 -21.50
CA LEU A 149 22.46 4.70 -20.63
C LEU A 149 21.06 5.15 -21.10
N ILE A 150 20.86 5.34 -22.40
CA ILE A 150 19.56 5.68 -22.99
C ILE A 150 18.56 4.54 -22.74
N ALA A 151 18.97 3.29 -22.99
CA ALA A 151 18.14 2.12 -22.74
C ALA A 151 17.72 2.02 -21.27
N PHE A 152 18.67 2.23 -20.35
CA PHE A 152 18.38 2.24 -18.91
C PHE A 152 17.32 3.28 -18.52
N HIS A 153 17.43 4.51 -19.05
CA HIS A 153 16.46 5.56 -18.77
C HIS A 153 15.07 5.26 -19.36
N LEU A 154 15.02 4.72 -20.58
CA LEU A 154 13.76 4.31 -21.20
C LEU A 154 13.04 3.22 -20.39
N ASP A 155 13.78 2.19 -19.97
CA ASP A 155 13.25 1.15 -19.09
C ASP A 155 12.76 1.71 -17.75
N ALA A 156 13.50 2.67 -17.18
CA ALA A 156 13.10 3.30 -15.91
C ALA A 156 11.81 4.11 -16.05
N ILE A 157 11.65 4.86 -17.15
CA ILE A 157 10.41 5.62 -17.44
C ILE A 157 9.22 4.67 -17.59
N GLU A 158 9.38 3.58 -18.32
CA GLU A 158 8.33 2.57 -18.50
C GLU A 158 7.93 1.93 -17.15
N GLN A 159 8.90 1.55 -16.34
CA GLN A 159 8.64 0.95 -15.02
C GLN A 159 7.95 1.92 -14.06
N LEU A 160 8.32 3.20 -14.08
CA LEU A 160 7.64 4.22 -13.28
C LEU A 160 6.17 4.35 -13.69
N ALA A 161 5.88 4.42 -14.98
CA ALA A 161 4.51 4.52 -15.48
C ALA A 161 3.65 3.30 -15.08
N ILE A 162 4.21 2.08 -15.18
CA ILE A 162 3.54 0.84 -14.76
C ILE A 162 3.26 0.86 -13.24
N ASN A 163 4.23 1.30 -12.44
CA ASN A 163 4.09 1.35 -10.98
C ASN A 163 3.06 2.40 -10.55
N GLU A 164 3.01 3.56 -11.20
CA GLU A 164 1.99 4.58 -10.95
C GLU A 164 0.57 4.07 -11.23
N LEU A 165 0.37 3.38 -12.35
CA LEU A 165 -0.92 2.77 -12.69
C LEU A 165 -1.35 1.72 -11.65
N LYS A 166 -0.44 0.84 -11.22
CA LYS A 166 -0.72 -0.13 -10.16
C LYS A 166 -1.11 0.54 -8.84
N LEU A 167 -0.36 1.57 -8.45
CA LEU A 167 -0.63 2.30 -7.22
C LEU A 167 -2.01 2.99 -7.25
N MET A 168 -2.39 3.55 -8.40
CA MET A 168 -3.73 4.13 -8.60
C MET A 168 -4.84 3.09 -8.49
N GLU A 169 -4.64 1.90 -9.07
CA GLU A 169 -5.61 0.79 -9.00
C GLU A 169 -5.76 0.26 -7.56
N GLU A 170 -4.64 0.08 -6.86
CA GLU A 170 -4.65 -0.32 -5.44
C GLU A 170 -5.36 0.70 -4.56
N ARG A 171 -5.11 2.01 -4.74
CA ARG A 171 -5.81 3.08 -4.02
C ARG A 171 -7.30 3.07 -4.28
N LYS A 172 -7.71 2.96 -5.54
CA LYS A 172 -9.13 2.89 -5.91
C LYS A 172 -9.83 1.68 -5.29
N THR A 173 -9.17 0.54 -5.30
CA THR A 173 -9.70 -0.68 -4.67
C THR A 173 -9.83 -0.52 -3.15
N ALA A 174 -8.85 0.11 -2.51
CA ALA A 174 -8.90 0.43 -1.09
C ALA A 174 -10.08 1.37 -0.77
N GLU A 175 -10.24 2.47 -1.51
CA GLU A 175 -11.35 3.43 -1.32
C GLU A 175 -12.73 2.77 -1.47
N LEU A 176 -12.92 1.94 -2.50
CA LEU A 176 -14.18 1.21 -2.70
C LEU A 176 -14.49 0.25 -1.56
N ARG A 177 -13.46 -0.46 -1.06
CA ARG A 177 -13.61 -1.35 0.10
C ARG A 177 -14.03 -0.57 1.33
N ASP A 178 -13.45 0.61 1.56
CA ASP A 178 -13.71 1.47 2.71
C ASP A 178 -15.15 2.00 2.69
N GLN A 179 -15.60 2.49 1.54
CA GLN A 179 -16.99 2.91 1.34
C GLN A 179 -17.96 1.75 1.56
N PHE A 180 -17.67 0.57 1.03
CA PHE A 180 -18.49 -0.62 1.19
C PHE A 180 -18.65 -1.01 2.66
N ILE A 181 -17.57 -0.99 3.44
CA ILE A 181 -17.58 -1.30 4.87
C ILE A 181 -18.40 -0.28 5.65
N ALA A 182 -18.23 1.02 5.36
CA ALA A 182 -19.01 2.08 6.01
C ALA A 182 -20.52 1.94 5.75
N ILE A 183 -20.92 1.68 4.49
CA ILE A 183 -22.31 1.47 4.10
C ILE A 183 -22.88 0.22 4.78
N LEU A 184 -22.17 -0.92 4.71
CA LEU A 184 -22.61 -2.16 5.36
C LEU A 184 -22.79 -1.98 6.86
N GLY A 185 -21.90 -1.23 7.52
CA GLY A 185 -22.00 -0.99 8.96
C GLY A 185 -23.26 -0.24 9.34
N HIS A 186 -23.61 0.80 8.61
CA HIS A 186 -24.86 1.52 8.81
C HIS A 186 -26.07 0.64 8.53
N ASP A 187 -26.07 -0.07 7.42
CA ASP A 187 -27.23 -0.86 6.96
C ASP A 187 -27.45 -2.13 7.79
N LEU A 188 -26.40 -2.64 8.44
CA LEU A 188 -26.55 -3.74 9.41
C LEU A 188 -26.97 -3.26 10.81
N ARG A 189 -26.51 -2.07 11.26
CA ARG A 189 -26.91 -1.53 12.56
C ARG A 189 -28.41 -1.23 12.63
N ASN A 190 -28.99 -0.75 11.54
CA ASN A 190 -30.38 -0.34 11.48
C ASN A 190 -31.37 -1.49 11.79
N PRO A 191 -31.37 -2.64 11.07
CA PRO A 191 -32.27 -3.75 11.35
C PRO A 191 -32.01 -4.37 12.73
N VAL A 192 -30.76 -4.47 13.17
CA VAL A 192 -30.41 -4.98 14.50
C VAL A 192 -30.95 -4.03 15.60
N GLY A 193 -30.82 -2.71 15.39
CA GLY A 193 -31.40 -1.71 16.29
C GLY A 193 -32.92 -1.82 16.39
N ALA A 194 -33.61 -2.02 15.27
CA ALA A 194 -35.06 -2.21 15.26
C ALA A 194 -35.50 -3.46 16.06
N VAL A 195 -34.78 -4.60 15.85
CA VAL A 195 -35.06 -5.84 16.60
C VAL A 195 -34.79 -5.65 18.10
N SER A 196 -33.71 -4.97 18.47
CA SER A 196 -33.37 -4.64 19.86
C SER A 196 -34.43 -3.77 20.50
N ASN A 197 -34.91 -2.72 19.82
CA ASN A 197 -35.96 -1.83 20.31
C ASN A 197 -37.28 -2.56 20.53
N VAL A 198 -37.68 -3.44 19.60
CA VAL A 198 -38.90 -4.25 19.74
C VAL A 198 -38.81 -5.18 20.96
N ALA A 199 -37.66 -5.87 21.13
CA ALA A 199 -37.43 -6.73 22.30
C ALA A 199 -37.48 -5.93 23.60
N GLN A 200 -36.92 -4.71 23.63
CA GLN A 200 -36.93 -3.84 24.80
C GLN A 200 -38.36 -3.34 25.13
N ILE A 201 -39.19 -3.03 24.13
CA ILE A 201 -40.58 -2.65 24.32
C ILE A 201 -41.37 -3.83 24.89
N LEU A 202 -41.20 -5.02 24.33
CA LEU A 202 -41.82 -6.24 24.81
C LEU A 202 -41.51 -6.49 26.30
N LEU A 203 -40.23 -6.37 26.70
CA LEU A 203 -39.81 -6.59 28.10
C LEU A 203 -40.42 -5.58 29.11
N ARG A 204 -40.90 -4.43 28.63
CA ARG A 204 -41.62 -3.43 29.45
C ARG A 204 -43.12 -3.72 29.60
N MET A 205 -43.67 -4.66 28.82
CA MET A 205 -45.07 -5.03 28.87
C MET A 205 -45.30 -6.13 29.91
N PRO A 206 -46.51 -6.28 30.45
CA PRO A 206 -46.85 -7.42 31.28
C PRO A 206 -46.94 -8.68 30.41
N LEU A 207 -45.91 -9.49 30.46
CA LEU A 207 -45.75 -10.73 29.68
C LEU A 207 -45.72 -11.95 30.61
N ASP A 208 -46.20 -13.10 30.10
CA ASP A 208 -45.94 -14.36 30.78
C ASP A 208 -44.44 -14.70 30.77
N GLU A 209 -43.99 -15.53 31.71
CA GLU A 209 -42.59 -15.87 31.90
C GLU A 209 -41.93 -16.52 30.67
N ARG A 210 -42.68 -17.22 29.83
CA ARG A 210 -42.21 -17.83 28.61
C ARG A 210 -41.91 -16.78 27.53
N VAL A 211 -42.83 -15.84 27.32
CA VAL A 211 -42.64 -14.75 26.35
C VAL A 211 -41.55 -13.81 26.81
N LYS A 212 -41.47 -13.50 28.10
CA LYS A 212 -40.39 -12.69 28.68
C LYS A 212 -39.04 -13.31 28.42
N ARG A 213 -38.90 -14.64 28.64
CA ARG A 213 -37.66 -15.38 28.35
C ARG A 213 -37.28 -15.29 26.85
N LEU A 214 -38.25 -15.42 25.94
CA LEU A 214 -38.01 -15.30 24.50
C LEU A 214 -37.58 -13.88 24.11
N ALA A 215 -38.24 -12.86 24.65
CA ALA A 215 -37.88 -11.47 24.42
C ALA A 215 -36.45 -11.16 24.92
N THR A 216 -36.06 -11.70 26.07
CA THR A 216 -34.66 -11.58 26.58
C THR A 216 -33.68 -12.22 25.64
N ILE A 217 -33.93 -13.44 25.11
CA ILE A 217 -33.06 -14.10 24.15
C ILE A 217 -32.91 -13.27 22.87
N VAL A 218 -33.96 -12.66 22.37
CA VAL A 218 -33.93 -11.79 21.20
C VAL A 218 -33.10 -10.54 21.47
N GLN A 219 -33.30 -9.92 22.63
CA GLN A 219 -32.51 -8.73 23.04
C GLN A 219 -31.04 -9.05 23.14
N ASP A 220 -30.67 -10.11 23.84
CA ASP A 220 -29.26 -10.54 23.99
C ASP A 220 -28.60 -10.87 22.64
N SER A 221 -29.36 -11.49 21.74
CA SER A 221 -28.90 -11.78 20.38
C SER A 221 -28.67 -10.51 19.58
N SER A 222 -29.52 -9.50 19.72
CA SER A 222 -29.40 -8.21 19.08
C SER A 222 -28.15 -7.44 19.59
N TYR A 223 -27.93 -7.44 20.91
CA TYR A 223 -26.74 -6.84 21.50
C TYR A 223 -25.44 -7.51 20.99
N ARG A 224 -25.43 -8.84 20.90
CA ARG A 224 -24.30 -9.59 20.34
C ARG A 224 -24.05 -9.25 18.86
N MET A 225 -25.10 -9.19 18.04
CA MET A 225 -24.98 -8.81 16.62
C MET A 225 -24.40 -7.40 16.47
N LYS A 226 -24.89 -6.44 17.28
CA LYS A 226 -24.35 -5.08 17.29
C LYS A 226 -22.85 -5.05 17.61
N GLY A 227 -22.43 -5.75 18.65
CA GLY A 227 -21.02 -5.85 19.02
C GLY A 227 -20.16 -6.49 17.93
N LEU A 228 -20.65 -7.51 17.23
CA LEU A 228 -19.96 -8.13 16.10
C LEU A 228 -19.81 -7.16 14.92
N ILE A 229 -20.84 -6.41 14.59
CA ILE A 229 -20.83 -5.40 13.53
C ILE A 229 -19.82 -4.30 13.87
N ASP A 230 -19.87 -3.77 15.08
CA ASP A 230 -18.95 -2.73 15.54
C ASP A 230 -17.48 -3.22 15.49
N ASN A 231 -17.23 -4.46 15.93
CA ASN A 231 -15.90 -5.07 15.86
C ASN A 231 -15.41 -5.25 14.41
N ILE A 232 -16.26 -5.65 13.47
CA ILE A 232 -15.90 -5.78 12.05
C ILE A 232 -15.55 -4.41 11.47
N LEU A 233 -16.32 -3.38 11.80
CA LEU A 233 -16.10 -2.02 11.32
C LEU A 233 -14.80 -1.43 11.88
N ASP A 234 -14.53 -1.61 13.17
CA ASP A 234 -13.30 -1.16 13.81
C ASP A 234 -12.06 -1.89 13.25
N PHE A 235 -12.18 -3.20 13.04
CA PHE A 235 -11.13 -3.99 12.38
C PHE A 235 -10.82 -3.49 10.96
N ALA A 236 -11.87 -3.23 10.19
CA ALA A 236 -11.73 -2.73 8.84
C ALA A 236 -11.08 -1.35 8.82
N SER A 237 -11.52 -0.44 9.69
CA SER A 237 -10.97 0.92 9.81
C SER A 237 -9.52 0.92 10.29
N GLY A 238 -9.15 0.05 11.23
CA GLY A 238 -7.78 -0.04 11.78
C GLY A 238 -6.73 -0.50 10.76
N ARG A 239 -7.10 -1.39 9.83
CA ARG A 239 -6.19 -1.91 8.79
C ARG A 239 -5.85 -0.93 7.66
N MET A 240 -6.54 0.19 7.57
CA MET A 240 -6.43 1.17 6.49
C MET A 240 -5.32 2.19 6.65
N GLY A 241 -4.38 1.98 7.58
CA GLY A 241 -3.24 2.87 7.81
C GLY A 241 -3.56 4.15 8.58
N GLY A 242 -4.84 4.39 8.92
CA GLY A 242 -5.27 5.55 9.71
C GLY A 242 -5.40 5.26 11.21
N GLY A 243 -5.27 3.99 11.63
CA GLY A 243 -5.52 3.60 13.02
C GLY A 243 -6.96 3.87 13.47
N ILE A 244 -7.23 3.66 14.75
CA ILE A 244 -8.51 4.04 15.37
C ILE A 244 -8.52 5.56 15.59
N THR A 245 -9.45 6.27 14.94
CA THR A 245 -9.64 7.71 15.18
C THR A 245 -10.22 7.94 16.57
N LEU A 246 -9.57 8.83 17.34
CA LEU A 246 -9.98 9.18 18.69
C LEU A 246 -10.63 10.57 18.74
N THR A 247 -11.68 10.69 19.53
CA THR A 247 -12.24 11.97 19.96
C THR A 247 -11.91 12.14 21.45
N ARG A 248 -10.73 12.69 21.74
CA ARG A 248 -10.24 12.84 23.12
C ARG A 248 -10.90 14.02 23.81
N ALA A 249 -11.11 13.89 25.13
CA ALA A 249 -11.51 14.98 26.03
C ALA A 249 -10.65 14.95 27.29
N ASP A 250 -10.35 16.13 27.82
CA ASP A 250 -9.43 16.30 28.98
C ASP A 250 -10.01 15.86 30.32
N HIS A 251 -11.33 15.73 30.41
CA HIS A 251 -12.05 15.44 31.69
C HIS A 251 -13.13 14.38 31.47
N GLU A 252 -12.75 13.27 30.86
CA GLU A 252 -13.68 12.13 30.73
C GLU A 252 -14.02 11.55 32.11
N PRO A 253 -15.31 11.31 32.42
CA PRO A 253 -15.75 10.75 33.69
C PRO A 253 -15.49 9.24 33.74
N LEU A 254 -14.23 8.84 33.70
CA LEU A 254 -13.81 7.44 33.58
C LEU A 254 -14.41 6.56 34.70
N ASN A 255 -14.54 7.10 35.93
CA ASN A 255 -15.13 6.36 37.03
C ASN A 255 -16.59 5.94 36.71
N ASP A 256 -17.37 6.87 36.15
CA ASP A 256 -18.76 6.60 35.81
C ASP A 256 -18.88 5.66 34.61
N ILE A 257 -18.01 5.87 33.60
CA ILE A 257 -17.91 5.02 32.40
C ILE A 257 -17.59 3.57 32.77
N LEU A 258 -16.57 3.35 33.61
CA LEU A 258 -16.18 2.01 34.04
C LEU A 258 -17.27 1.33 34.90
N ASN A 259 -17.91 2.08 35.82
CA ASN A 259 -19.02 1.58 36.62
C ASN A 259 -20.27 1.23 35.79
N GLN A 260 -20.53 2.02 34.74
CA GLN A 260 -21.62 1.74 33.80
C GLN A 260 -21.41 0.40 33.10
N ILE A 261 -20.20 0.15 32.54
CA ILE A 261 -19.86 -1.12 31.86
C ILE A 261 -19.99 -2.32 32.84
N ILE A 262 -19.52 -2.17 34.08
CA ILE A 262 -19.68 -3.22 35.11
C ILE A 262 -21.18 -3.50 35.35
N THR A 263 -22.00 -2.47 35.43
CA THR A 263 -23.46 -2.61 35.64
C THR A 263 -24.12 -3.32 34.47
N GLU A 264 -23.76 -2.96 33.23
CA GLU A 264 -24.27 -3.60 32.01
C GLU A 264 -23.90 -5.08 31.96
N LEU A 265 -22.65 -5.42 32.26
CA LEU A 265 -22.17 -6.81 32.23
C LEU A 265 -22.75 -7.64 33.40
N LYS A 266 -23.04 -7.06 34.56
CA LYS A 266 -23.73 -7.75 35.66
C LYS A 266 -25.14 -8.18 35.28
N VAL A 267 -25.81 -7.46 34.39
CA VAL A 267 -27.12 -7.87 33.86
C VAL A 267 -27.03 -9.14 33.01
N ILE A 268 -25.93 -9.26 32.21
CA ILE A 268 -25.71 -10.42 31.35
C ILE A 268 -25.20 -11.63 32.14
N TRP A 269 -24.40 -11.39 33.20
CA TRP A 269 -23.87 -12.41 34.11
C TRP A 269 -24.29 -12.18 35.56
N PRO A 270 -25.60 -12.37 35.91
CA PRO A 270 -26.14 -11.98 37.22
C PRO A 270 -25.56 -12.77 38.41
N GLY A 271 -24.96 -13.91 38.17
CA GLY A 271 -24.33 -14.73 39.22
C GLY A 271 -22.81 -14.52 39.38
N ARG A 272 -22.22 -13.56 38.66
CA ARG A 272 -20.75 -13.35 38.68
C ARG A 272 -20.38 -12.20 39.59
N GLU A 273 -19.41 -12.45 40.46
CA GLU A 273 -18.82 -11.43 41.33
C GLU A 273 -17.78 -10.62 40.58
N ILE A 274 -17.89 -9.30 40.61
CA ILE A 274 -16.92 -8.35 40.04
C ILE A 274 -16.50 -7.41 41.15
N ASN A 275 -15.23 -7.47 41.51
CA ASN A 275 -14.60 -6.61 42.52
C ASN A 275 -13.88 -5.47 41.79
N ALA A 276 -14.37 -4.25 41.94
CA ALA A 276 -13.81 -3.07 41.28
C ALA A 276 -13.18 -2.12 42.32
N ASN A 277 -11.96 -1.68 42.05
CA ASN A 277 -11.26 -0.69 42.83
C ASN A 277 -10.72 0.40 41.90
N PHE A 278 -11.19 1.65 42.05
CA PHE A 278 -10.80 2.78 41.23
C PHE A 278 -10.16 3.88 42.07
N THR A 279 -8.92 4.24 41.73
CA THR A 279 -8.17 5.33 42.34
C THR A 279 -7.70 6.28 41.26
N LEU A 280 -8.65 7.10 40.77
CA LEU A 280 -8.43 8.05 39.67
C LEU A 280 -8.17 9.42 40.26
N THR A 281 -6.88 9.72 40.53
CA THR A 281 -6.46 10.98 41.16
C THR A 281 -6.09 12.06 40.13
N GLU A 282 -5.73 11.66 38.90
CA GLU A 282 -5.40 12.54 37.81
C GLU A 282 -6.44 12.45 36.70
N SER A 283 -6.71 13.58 36.05
CA SER A 283 -7.55 13.62 34.87
C SER A 283 -6.84 12.98 33.67
N VAL A 284 -7.54 12.19 32.91
CA VAL A 284 -6.99 11.42 31.78
C VAL A 284 -7.57 12.01 30.47
N ASN A 285 -6.69 12.42 29.57
CA ASN A 285 -7.06 12.87 28.23
C ASN A 285 -7.28 11.66 27.32
N CYS A 286 -8.52 11.24 27.12
CA CYS A 286 -8.85 10.05 26.38
C CYS A 286 -10.19 10.14 25.63
N ASP A 287 -10.45 9.18 24.76
CA ASP A 287 -11.78 8.93 24.19
C ASP A 287 -12.52 7.94 25.10
N GLY A 288 -13.43 8.45 25.93
CA GLY A 288 -14.17 7.66 26.90
C GLY A 288 -14.99 6.52 26.29
N ARG A 289 -15.54 6.71 25.08
CA ARG A 289 -16.25 5.63 24.34
C ARG A 289 -15.31 4.49 23.97
N ARG A 290 -14.10 4.81 23.50
CA ARG A 290 -13.11 3.81 23.13
C ARG A 290 -12.54 3.10 24.35
N ILE A 291 -12.33 3.81 25.47
CA ILE A 291 -11.94 3.17 26.73
C ILE A 291 -13.05 2.25 27.25
N ALA A 292 -14.33 2.66 27.16
CA ALA A 292 -15.46 1.80 27.49
C ALA A 292 -15.47 0.51 26.64
N GLN A 293 -15.22 0.62 25.34
CA GLN A 293 -15.15 -0.51 24.41
C GLN A 293 -13.99 -1.47 24.77
N LEU A 294 -12.80 -0.93 24.99
CA LEU A 294 -11.63 -1.70 25.43
C LEU A 294 -11.96 -2.46 26.74
N PHE A 295 -12.46 -1.75 27.73
CA PHE A 295 -12.81 -2.33 29.02
C PHE A 295 -13.89 -3.41 28.91
N SER A 296 -14.93 -3.17 28.12
CA SER A 296 -15.99 -4.16 27.85
C SER A 296 -15.42 -5.44 27.22
N ASN A 297 -14.47 -5.32 26.30
CA ASN A 297 -13.79 -6.47 25.68
C ASN A 297 -12.97 -7.25 26.71
N LEU A 298 -12.19 -6.56 27.57
CA LEU A 298 -11.38 -7.22 28.60
C LEU A 298 -12.24 -7.89 29.67
N LEU A 299 -13.25 -7.17 30.19
CA LEU A 299 -14.12 -7.69 31.26
C LEU A 299 -15.01 -8.81 30.73
N GLY A 300 -15.55 -8.71 29.51
CA GLY A 300 -16.30 -9.77 28.86
C GLY A 300 -15.49 -11.05 28.67
N ASN A 301 -14.23 -10.93 28.27
CA ASN A 301 -13.29 -12.06 28.18
C ASN A 301 -13.03 -12.69 29.56
N ALA A 302 -12.77 -11.88 30.58
CA ALA A 302 -12.55 -12.36 31.93
C ALA A 302 -13.75 -13.13 32.48
N LEU A 303 -14.98 -12.61 32.29
CA LEU A 303 -16.22 -13.27 32.72
C LEU A 303 -16.48 -14.58 31.97
N THR A 304 -16.13 -14.65 30.68
CA THR A 304 -16.31 -15.85 29.85
C THR A 304 -15.33 -16.95 30.18
N HIS A 305 -14.06 -16.60 30.45
CA HIS A 305 -12.96 -17.57 30.59
C HIS A 305 -12.57 -17.88 32.06
N SER A 306 -13.14 -17.15 33.02
CA SER A 306 -12.86 -17.43 34.44
C SER A 306 -13.52 -18.73 34.91
N LYS A 307 -12.90 -19.37 35.95
CA LYS A 307 -13.51 -20.48 36.67
C LYS A 307 -14.87 -20.05 37.23
N LYS A 308 -15.85 -20.96 37.22
CA LYS A 308 -17.15 -20.71 37.84
C LYS A 308 -16.93 -20.37 39.33
N ASP A 309 -17.77 -19.51 39.86
CA ASP A 309 -17.80 -19.10 41.25
C ASP A 309 -16.54 -18.41 41.77
N THR A 310 -15.72 -17.84 40.87
CA THR A 310 -14.58 -17.02 41.24
C THR A 310 -14.78 -15.57 40.83
N PRO A 311 -14.34 -14.58 41.63
CA PRO A 311 -14.47 -13.18 41.29
C PRO A 311 -13.58 -12.77 40.12
N VAL A 312 -14.02 -11.79 39.34
CA VAL A 312 -13.19 -11.03 38.42
C VAL A 312 -12.81 -9.73 39.09
N ASN A 313 -11.51 -9.43 39.14
CA ASN A 313 -11.01 -8.21 39.77
C ASN A 313 -10.67 -7.17 38.71
N VAL A 314 -11.11 -5.95 38.96
CA VAL A 314 -10.86 -4.77 38.11
C VAL A 314 -10.15 -3.73 38.96
N ASN A 315 -9.04 -3.22 38.50
CA ASN A 315 -8.35 -2.13 39.16
C ASN A 315 -8.00 -1.03 38.14
N ALA A 316 -8.33 0.23 38.48
CA ALA A 316 -8.00 1.39 37.66
C ALA A 316 -7.32 2.47 38.50
N VAL A 317 -6.17 2.93 38.06
CA VAL A 317 -5.37 3.94 38.76
C VAL A 317 -4.92 5.00 37.77
N SER A 318 -5.05 6.29 38.15
CA SER A 318 -4.40 7.38 37.43
C SER A 318 -3.50 8.13 38.41
N ALA A 319 -2.19 7.96 38.25
CA ALA A 319 -1.16 8.57 39.12
C ALA A 319 0.17 8.65 38.35
N ASP A 320 1.04 9.56 38.76
CA ASP A 320 2.40 9.71 38.21
C ASP A 320 2.43 9.88 36.67
N GLY A 321 1.43 10.56 36.13
CA GLY A 321 1.30 10.80 34.70
C GLY A 321 0.89 9.59 33.87
N GLN A 322 0.45 8.50 34.51
CA GLN A 322 0.04 7.24 33.89
C GLN A 322 -1.38 6.86 34.27
N PHE A 323 -2.16 6.34 33.32
CA PHE A 323 -3.40 5.64 33.58
C PHE A 323 -3.17 4.14 33.37
N VAL A 324 -3.52 3.33 34.37
CA VAL A 324 -3.42 1.88 34.35
C VAL A 324 -4.76 1.27 34.65
N LEU A 325 -5.27 0.42 33.74
CA LEU A 325 -6.49 -0.35 33.93
C LEU A 325 -6.15 -1.84 33.80
N SER A 326 -6.41 -2.61 34.85
CA SER A 326 -6.19 -4.04 34.85
C SER A 326 -7.48 -4.82 35.13
N VAL A 327 -7.62 -5.94 34.40
CA VAL A 327 -8.70 -6.90 34.58
C VAL A 327 -8.09 -8.27 34.78
N SER A 328 -8.38 -8.90 35.92
CA SER A 328 -7.82 -10.21 36.25
C SER A 328 -8.88 -11.23 36.66
N ASN A 329 -8.66 -12.46 36.28
CA ASN A 329 -9.54 -13.58 36.58
C ASN A 329 -8.75 -14.88 36.89
N LEU A 330 -9.32 -15.73 37.68
CA LEU A 330 -8.81 -17.10 37.89
C LEU A 330 -9.25 -17.99 36.70
N GLY A 331 -8.30 -18.70 36.11
CA GLY A 331 -8.57 -19.53 34.93
C GLY A 331 -7.38 -20.47 34.64
N SER A 332 -7.48 -21.23 33.57
CA SER A 332 -6.35 -22.01 33.05
C SER A 332 -5.29 -21.10 32.48
N LYS A 333 -4.01 -21.46 32.64
CA LYS A 333 -2.90 -20.74 32.01
C LYS A 333 -3.12 -20.68 30.49
N ILE A 334 -2.95 -19.50 29.92
CA ILE A 334 -2.89 -19.32 28.47
C ILE A 334 -1.54 -19.91 28.01
N PRO A 335 -1.53 -20.85 27.05
CA PRO A 335 -0.27 -21.37 26.49
C PRO A 335 0.58 -20.23 25.91
N ASP A 336 1.90 -20.34 26.07
CA ASP A 336 2.83 -19.25 25.71
C ASP A 336 2.78 -18.94 24.19
N ASP A 337 2.62 -19.98 23.36
CA ASP A 337 2.43 -19.84 21.90
C ASP A 337 1.11 -19.17 21.49
N VAL A 338 0.09 -19.23 22.35
CA VAL A 338 -1.19 -18.53 22.18
C VAL A 338 -1.07 -17.09 22.68
N ALA A 339 -0.36 -16.86 23.79
CA ALA A 339 -0.15 -15.54 24.37
C ALA A 339 0.48 -14.56 23.37
N ASP A 340 1.46 -15.00 22.58
CA ASP A 340 2.14 -14.21 21.56
C ASP A 340 1.21 -13.76 20.39
N ARG A 341 0.08 -14.45 20.22
CA ARG A 341 -0.87 -14.19 19.16
C ARG A 341 -2.22 -13.65 19.62
N LEU A 342 -2.42 -13.48 20.93
CA LEU A 342 -3.71 -13.07 21.50
C LEU A 342 -4.23 -11.73 20.94
N PHE A 343 -3.32 -10.82 20.64
CA PHE A 343 -3.63 -9.50 20.09
C PHE A 343 -3.65 -9.47 18.55
N GLN A 344 -3.47 -10.61 17.88
CA GLN A 344 -3.64 -10.70 16.43
C GLN A 344 -5.12 -10.88 16.06
N PRO A 345 -5.57 -10.32 14.93
CA PRO A 345 -6.95 -10.49 14.50
C PRO A 345 -7.28 -11.96 14.22
N PHE A 346 -8.51 -12.37 14.55
CA PHE A 346 -9.02 -13.73 14.39
C PHE A 346 -8.28 -14.80 15.22
N SER A 347 -7.42 -14.38 16.14
CA SER A 347 -6.73 -15.30 17.06
C SER A 347 -7.74 -15.87 18.05
N ARG A 348 -7.79 -17.20 18.15
CA ARG A 348 -8.61 -17.96 19.10
C ARG A 348 -7.75 -19.00 19.77
N GLY A 349 -7.92 -19.19 21.06
CA GLY A 349 -7.48 -20.39 21.76
C GLY A 349 -8.32 -21.62 21.37
N GLU A 350 -8.09 -22.79 21.96
CA GLU A 350 -8.95 -23.95 21.78
C GLU A 350 -10.40 -23.62 22.16
N VAL A 351 -11.29 -23.67 21.17
CA VAL A 351 -12.70 -23.27 21.34
C VAL A 351 -13.49 -24.47 21.85
N GLY A 352 -13.96 -24.38 23.07
CA GLY A 352 -14.96 -25.31 23.59
C GLY A 352 -16.35 -25.13 22.91
N PRO A 353 -17.21 -26.17 22.87
CA PRO A 353 -18.53 -26.09 22.29
C PRO A 353 -19.35 -25.02 23.03
N GLY A 354 -19.75 -23.94 22.34
CA GLY A 354 -20.57 -22.84 22.88
C GLY A 354 -19.87 -21.48 23.04
N GLN A 355 -18.56 -21.38 22.84
CA GLN A 355 -17.84 -20.12 22.86
C GLN A 355 -17.96 -19.41 21.50
N GLN A 356 -18.78 -18.35 21.43
CA GLN A 356 -19.02 -17.55 20.23
C GLN A 356 -18.23 -16.23 20.28
N GLY A 357 -17.45 -15.93 19.23
CA GLY A 357 -16.76 -14.66 19.05
C GLY A 357 -15.87 -14.70 17.81
N LEU A 358 -15.62 -13.55 17.15
CA LEU A 358 -14.79 -13.46 15.94
C LEU A 358 -13.28 -13.48 16.22
N GLY A 359 -12.84 -13.46 17.50
CA GLY A 359 -11.42 -13.30 17.84
C GLY A 359 -10.88 -11.89 17.54
N LEU A 360 -11.74 -10.88 17.52
CA LEU A 360 -11.39 -9.48 17.24
C LEU A 360 -11.33 -8.60 18.49
N GLY A 361 -11.95 -9.01 19.61
CA GLY A 361 -12.10 -8.16 20.79
C GLY A 361 -10.76 -7.73 21.41
N LEU A 362 -9.80 -8.64 21.59
CA LEU A 362 -8.47 -8.32 22.11
C LEU A 362 -7.61 -7.53 21.11
N TYR A 363 -7.72 -7.84 19.84
CA TYR A 363 -7.10 -7.04 18.79
C TYR A 363 -7.57 -5.59 18.82
N ILE A 364 -8.89 -5.35 18.86
CA ILE A 364 -9.47 -4.00 18.94
C ILE A 364 -9.07 -3.31 20.25
N ALA A 365 -9.03 -4.02 21.37
CA ALA A 365 -8.55 -3.48 22.62
C ALA A 365 -7.07 -3.03 22.53
N SER A 366 -6.22 -3.81 21.88
CA SER A 366 -4.84 -3.44 21.62
C SER A 366 -4.72 -2.21 20.69
N GLU A 367 -5.51 -2.15 19.63
CA GLU A 367 -5.51 -1.00 18.72
C GLU A 367 -6.01 0.28 19.41
N ILE A 368 -7.02 0.18 20.29
CA ILE A 368 -7.48 1.32 21.11
C ILE A 368 -6.37 1.78 22.05
N ALA A 369 -5.64 0.85 22.69
CA ALA A 369 -4.51 1.17 23.55
C ALA A 369 -3.40 1.91 22.77
N HIS A 370 -3.00 1.40 21.61
CA HIS A 370 -2.01 2.03 20.74
C HIS A 370 -2.44 3.42 20.26
N ALA A 371 -3.69 3.59 19.87
CA ALA A 371 -4.21 4.88 19.45
C ALA A 371 -4.14 5.95 20.58
N HIS A 372 -4.26 5.52 21.84
CA HIS A 372 -4.06 6.38 23.02
C HIS A 372 -2.58 6.59 23.40
N GLY A 373 -1.63 6.03 22.65
CA GLY A 373 -0.20 6.10 22.95
C GLY A 373 0.22 5.17 24.08
N GLY A 374 -0.63 4.18 24.38
CA GLY A 374 -0.43 3.18 25.42
C GLY A 374 -0.11 1.78 24.90
N THR A 375 -0.08 0.83 25.82
CA THR A 375 0.13 -0.59 25.52
C THR A 375 -0.87 -1.45 26.28
N LEU A 376 -1.25 -2.58 25.68
CA LEU A 376 -2.05 -3.62 26.31
C LEU A 376 -1.19 -4.87 26.43
N THR A 377 -1.05 -5.37 27.65
CA THR A 377 -0.24 -6.55 27.96
C THR A 377 -1.06 -7.63 28.65
N VAL A 378 -0.60 -8.87 28.58
CA VAL A 378 -1.19 -10.01 29.28
C VAL A 378 -0.12 -10.72 30.11
N CYS A 379 -0.48 -11.08 31.33
CA CYS A 379 0.28 -11.97 32.18
C CYS A 379 -0.61 -13.14 32.58
N SER A 380 -0.24 -14.37 32.25
CA SER A 380 -1.03 -15.57 32.58
C SER A 380 -0.18 -16.60 33.32
N THR A 381 -0.62 -16.95 34.50
CA THR A 381 -0.04 -18.00 35.35
C THR A 381 -1.01 -19.18 35.46
N HIS A 382 -0.64 -20.23 36.22
CA HIS A 382 -1.51 -21.39 36.39
C HIS A 382 -2.87 -21.06 37.06
N ASP A 383 -2.90 -19.96 37.84
CA ASP A 383 -4.09 -19.62 38.65
C ASP A 383 -4.70 -18.29 38.29
N ASN A 384 -4.00 -17.42 37.57
CA ASN A 384 -4.47 -16.07 37.30
C ASN A 384 -4.07 -15.59 35.88
N THR A 385 -5.00 -14.98 35.18
CA THR A 385 -4.77 -14.24 33.95
C THR A 385 -5.13 -12.78 34.19
N CYS A 386 -4.20 -11.87 33.85
CA CYS A 386 -4.35 -10.44 34.02
C CYS A 386 -4.04 -9.72 32.68
N PHE A 387 -4.99 -8.94 32.19
CA PHE A 387 -4.78 -7.99 31.10
C PHE A 387 -4.61 -6.60 31.68
N THR A 388 -3.58 -5.88 31.21
CA THR A 388 -3.26 -4.54 31.72
C THR A 388 -3.08 -3.56 30.56
N LEU A 389 -3.94 -2.54 30.54
CA LEU A 389 -3.75 -1.32 29.75
C LEU A 389 -2.88 -0.37 30.54
N GLN A 390 -1.86 0.20 29.90
CA GLN A 390 -1.07 1.31 30.43
C GLN A 390 -0.97 2.39 29.36
N MET A 391 -1.33 3.62 29.70
CA MET A 391 -1.24 4.76 28.77
C MET A 391 -0.93 6.06 29.52
N PRO A 392 -0.36 7.10 28.86
CA PRO A 392 -0.15 8.40 29.46
C PRO A 392 -1.48 9.08 29.79
N VAL A 393 -1.51 9.93 30.80
CA VAL A 393 -2.71 10.73 31.18
C VAL A 393 -2.88 11.97 30.27
N LYS A 394 -1.83 12.39 29.53
CA LYS A 394 -1.82 13.55 28.61
C LYS A 394 -1.53 13.16 27.19
#